data_1106434720db9619a55005a50d1fec26
#
_entry.id   1106434720db9619a55005a50d1fec26
#
_cell.length_a   1.000
_cell.length_b   1.000
_cell.length_c   1.000
_cell.angle_alpha   90.00
_cell.angle_beta   90.00
_cell.angle_gamma   90.00
#
_symmetry.space_group_name_H-M   'P 1'
#
loop_
_entity.id
_entity.type
_entity.pdbx_description
1 polymer ?
#
loop_
_entity_poly.entity_id
_entity_poly.type
_entity_poly.pdbx_seq_one_letter_code
_entity_poly.pdbx_strand_id
1 'polypeptide(L)'
;MRALEDRILKDGKCLPGGALKVDTFLNHQMDLALMHSCAEEFARLFADQKVDKVLTIEASGIAPAAFVGSLLHVPMVFAKKSKPVTMSEAYSAVITSFTKKCDSMVVVSTETLRPGERVLVIDDLLAYGNASLGLADLCRQAGAEVVGFGFLVEKSFQGGRALLAKALPGVRVESLAIISSLDNSLIEIDRKAETAEPKALREDERILRELQAELLAKIRGGTDCGPFMAAIYDRDGRRLVEAVNSVVSSNCSHNHAEMNAIRLMEEKLGSWNLAPQDLVLYTTSEPCMMCMGGILWSGIRKVVYGVPSDRVEALTGFDEG
;
A
#
# COMPACT_ATOMS: atom_id res chain seq x y z
N MET A 1 7.42 4.37 -4.20
CA MET A 1 5.94 4.34 -4.38
C MET A 1 5.47 5.67 -4.95
N ARG A 2 4.84 5.66 -6.15
CA ARG A 2 4.55 6.90 -6.90
C ARG A 2 3.67 7.90 -6.14
N ALA A 3 2.60 7.47 -5.51
CA ALA A 3 1.71 8.39 -4.82
C ALA A 3 2.42 9.21 -3.71
N LEU A 4 3.33 8.58 -2.96
CA LEU A 4 4.15 9.25 -1.96
C LEU A 4 5.19 10.18 -2.61
N GLU A 5 5.87 9.74 -3.66
CA GLU A 5 6.86 10.52 -4.41
C GLU A 5 6.25 11.78 -5.03
N ASP A 6 5.10 11.64 -5.69
CA ASP A 6 4.37 12.76 -6.29
C ASP A 6 3.87 13.74 -5.22
N ARG A 7 3.43 13.24 -4.06
CA ARG A 7 3.04 14.09 -2.93
C ARG A 7 4.24 14.86 -2.35
N ILE A 8 5.41 14.20 -2.22
CA ILE A 8 6.64 14.86 -1.78
C ILE A 8 7.07 15.95 -2.77
N LEU A 9 7.02 15.68 -4.07
CA LEU A 9 7.39 16.67 -5.10
C LEU A 9 6.42 17.85 -5.16
N LYS A 10 5.13 17.60 -4.90
CA LYS A 10 4.08 18.64 -4.94
C LYS A 10 4.10 19.55 -3.72
N ASP A 11 4.13 18.96 -2.53
CA ASP A 11 3.86 19.66 -1.26
C ASP A 11 5.05 19.69 -0.31
N GLY A 12 6.09 18.87 -0.57
CA GLY A 12 7.34 18.87 0.18
C GLY A 12 8.18 20.10 -0.10
N LYS A 13 8.99 20.51 0.88
CA LYS A 13 9.91 21.65 0.74
C LYS A 13 11.30 21.25 1.20
N CYS A 14 12.29 21.63 0.41
CA CYS A 14 13.70 21.59 0.82
C CYS A 14 14.00 22.85 1.63
N LEU A 15 14.45 22.68 2.87
CA LEU A 15 14.87 23.78 3.74
C LEU A 15 16.40 23.94 3.69
N PRO A 16 16.94 25.12 4.06
CA PRO A 16 18.38 25.35 4.18
C PRO A 16 19.04 24.27 5.04
N GLY A 17 20.18 23.77 4.61
CA GLY A 17 20.88 22.67 5.29
C GLY A 17 20.41 21.27 4.92
N GLY A 18 19.63 21.10 3.82
CA GLY A 18 19.22 19.80 3.31
C GLY A 18 18.14 19.11 4.17
N ALA A 19 17.34 19.88 4.90
CA ALA A 19 16.21 19.34 5.64
C ALA A 19 14.98 19.25 4.74
N LEU A 20 14.32 18.08 4.76
CA LEU A 20 13.05 17.88 4.07
C LEU A 20 11.91 18.24 5.01
N LYS A 21 11.02 19.13 4.56
CA LYS A 21 9.78 19.50 5.25
C LYS A 21 8.59 18.84 4.57
N VAL A 22 7.92 17.94 5.28
CA VAL A 22 6.75 17.16 4.84
C VAL A 22 5.64 17.15 5.90
N ASP A 23 5.64 18.19 6.75
CA ASP A 23 4.78 18.28 7.95
C ASP A 23 3.29 18.36 7.60
N THR A 24 2.93 18.80 6.42
CA THR A 24 1.54 19.02 6.02
C THR A 24 0.80 17.75 5.60
N PHE A 25 1.51 16.61 5.48
CA PHE A 25 0.88 15.37 5.04
C PHE A 25 1.52 14.09 5.61
N LEU A 26 2.70 14.17 6.27
CA LEU A 26 3.42 12.97 6.68
C LEU A 26 3.65 12.86 8.19
N ASN A 27 4.21 13.88 8.84
CA ASN A 27 4.74 13.76 10.20
C ASN A 27 4.28 14.80 11.22
N HIS A 28 3.38 15.72 10.84
CA HIS A 28 2.70 16.63 11.76
C HIS A 28 1.20 16.62 11.51
N GLN A 29 0.74 17.08 10.34
CA GLN A 29 -0.55 16.71 9.79
C GLN A 29 -0.34 15.45 8.94
N MET A 30 -1.22 14.48 9.06
CA MET A 30 -1.12 13.21 8.34
C MET A 30 -2.25 13.07 7.33
N ASP A 31 -1.90 12.74 6.10
CA ASP A 31 -2.85 12.29 5.09
C ASP A 31 -3.10 10.79 5.31
N LEU A 32 -4.24 10.47 5.93
CA LEU A 32 -4.54 9.11 6.35
C LEU A 32 -4.72 8.14 5.18
N ALA A 33 -5.26 8.61 4.05
CA ALA A 33 -5.42 7.79 2.85
C ALA A 33 -4.04 7.44 2.26
N LEU A 34 -3.14 8.42 2.15
CA LEU A 34 -1.77 8.18 1.73
C LEU A 34 -1.04 7.25 2.70
N MET A 35 -1.23 7.43 4.01
CA MET A 35 -0.61 6.58 5.04
C MET A 35 -1.09 5.14 4.93
N HIS A 36 -2.39 4.91 4.69
CA HIS A 36 -2.95 3.60 4.46
C HIS A 36 -2.33 2.92 3.23
N SER A 37 -2.27 3.62 2.10
CA SER A 37 -1.64 3.09 0.88
C SER A 37 -0.14 2.79 1.06
N CYS A 38 0.58 3.58 1.86
CA CYS A 38 1.97 3.27 2.24
C CYS A 38 2.07 1.99 3.06
N ALA A 39 1.14 1.79 3.99
CA ALA A 39 1.11 0.59 4.83
C ALA A 39 0.74 -0.67 4.02
N GLU A 40 -0.18 -0.58 3.07
CA GLU A 40 -0.48 -1.66 2.12
C GLU A 40 0.77 -2.07 1.33
N GLU A 41 1.55 -1.09 0.86
CA GLU A 41 2.77 -1.38 0.14
C GLU A 41 3.82 -2.05 1.04
N PHE A 42 3.97 -1.66 2.31
CA PHE A 42 4.82 -2.38 3.25
C PHE A 42 4.32 -3.79 3.53
N ALA A 43 3.02 -3.98 3.73
CA ALA A 43 2.43 -5.31 3.92
C ALA A 43 2.72 -6.22 2.72
N ARG A 44 2.63 -5.69 1.49
CA ARG A 44 2.99 -6.38 0.25
C ARG A 44 4.49 -6.70 0.17
N LEU A 45 5.35 -5.73 0.49
CA LEU A 45 6.81 -5.88 0.42
C LEU A 45 7.33 -6.91 1.42
N PHE A 46 6.72 -7.06 2.57
CA PHE A 46 7.10 -8.01 3.63
C PHE A 46 6.17 -9.22 3.75
N ALA A 47 5.32 -9.49 2.73
CA ALA A 47 4.37 -10.61 2.73
C ALA A 47 5.02 -11.99 2.87
N ASP A 48 6.28 -12.14 2.45
CA ASP A 48 7.09 -13.34 2.59
C ASP A 48 7.72 -13.50 3.99
N GLN A 49 7.62 -12.49 4.84
CA GLN A 49 8.14 -12.50 6.19
C GLN A 49 7.03 -12.82 7.20
N LYS A 50 7.34 -13.74 8.11
CA LYS A 50 6.49 -13.87 9.30
C LYS A 50 6.83 -12.72 10.22
N VAL A 51 5.88 -11.82 10.45
CA VAL A 51 6.00 -10.69 11.38
C VAL A 51 5.13 -10.98 12.60
N ASP A 52 5.71 -10.92 13.79
CA ASP A 52 4.97 -11.08 15.05
C ASP A 52 4.71 -9.72 15.72
N LYS A 53 5.50 -8.69 15.36
CA LYS A 53 5.42 -7.35 15.95
C LYS A 53 6.00 -6.27 15.05
N VAL A 54 5.41 -5.08 15.09
CA VAL A 54 5.99 -3.87 14.47
C VAL A 54 6.63 -3.03 15.56
N LEU A 55 7.85 -2.53 15.31
CA LEU A 55 8.58 -1.63 16.21
C LEU A 55 8.90 -0.32 15.50
N THR A 56 8.79 0.78 16.23
CA THR A 56 9.17 2.11 15.76
C THR A 56 9.77 2.97 16.87
N ILE A 57 10.03 4.23 16.57
CA ILE A 57 10.45 5.24 17.56
C ILE A 57 9.50 6.45 17.56
N GLU A 58 9.23 7.03 18.74
CA GLU A 58 8.44 8.26 18.85
C GLU A 58 9.17 9.45 18.20
N ALA A 59 8.46 10.39 17.57
CA ALA A 59 7.00 10.43 17.46
C ALA A 59 6.49 10.10 16.05
N SER A 60 7.19 10.50 14.98
CA SER A 60 6.73 10.46 13.58
C SER A 60 6.58 9.05 13.00
N GLY A 61 7.35 8.10 13.48
CA GLY A 61 7.23 6.69 13.10
C GLY A 61 5.98 5.98 13.63
N ILE A 62 5.29 6.55 14.64
CA ILE A 62 4.15 5.89 15.29
C ILE A 62 3.00 5.67 14.30
N ALA A 63 2.66 6.67 13.51
CA ALA A 63 1.53 6.54 12.58
C ALA A 63 1.77 5.47 11.51
N PRO A 64 2.85 5.51 10.70
CA PRO A 64 3.09 4.46 9.71
C PRO A 64 3.17 3.06 10.34
N ALA A 65 3.81 2.93 11.50
CA ALA A 65 3.90 1.65 12.22
C ALA A 65 2.53 1.14 12.69
N ALA A 66 1.65 2.03 13.14
CA ALA A 66 0.29 1.66 13.56
C ALA A 66 -0.55 1.15 12.38
N PHE A 67 -0.50 1.82 11.22
CA PHE A 67 -1.19 1.37 10.02
C PHE A 67 -0.65 0.01 9.54
N VAL A 68 0.67 -0.17 9.51
CA VAL A 68 1.29 -1.47 9.13
C VAL A 68 0.91 -2.57 10.11
N GLY A 69 0.97 -2.32 11.43
CA GLY A 69 0.58 -3.28 12.44
C GLY A 69 -0.88 -3.69 12.33
N SER A 70 -1.77 -2.73 12.01
CA SER A 70 -3.20 -2.98 11.77
C SER A 70 -3.42 -3.90 10.57
N LEU A 71 -2.75 -3.64 9.43
CA LEU A 71 -2.89 -4.46 8.22
C LEU A 71 -2.29 -5.86 8.37
N LEU A 72 -1.18 -5.98 9.11
CA LEU A 72 -0.55 -7.27 9.41
C LEU A 72 -1.23 -8.03 10.56
N HIS A 73 -2.22 -7.41 11.24
CA HIS A 73 -2.90 -7.94 12.41
C HIS A 73 -1.95 -8.32 13.57
N VAL A 74 -0.90 -7.50 13.77
CA VAL A 74 0.09 -7.70 14.83
C VAL A 74 0.20 -6.48 15.74
N PRO A 75 0.62 -6.64 17.01
CA PRO A 75 0.87 -5.51 17.90
C PRO A 75 1.96 -4.58 17.36
N MET A 76 1.81 -3.28 17.65
CA MET A 76 2.84 -2.27 17.42
C MET A 76 3.37 -1.74 18.75
N VAL A 77 4.68 -1.59 18.84
CA VAL A 77 5.40 -1.00 19.98
C VAL A 77 6.23 0.18 19.49
N PHE A 78 6.31 1.24 20.29
CA PHE A 78 7.21 2.35 19.99
C PHE A 78 8.23 2.56 21.13
N ALA A 79 9.48 2.75 20.74
CA ALA A 79 10.54 3.15 21.65
C ALA A 79 10.33 4.60 22.07
N LYS A 80 10.45 4.86 23.38
CA LYS A 80 10.29 6.18 24.00
C LYS A 80 11.63 6.84 24.21
N LYS A 81 11.69 8.16 24.04
CA LYS A 81 12.91 8.99 24.27
C LYS A 81 13.19 9.28 25.75
N SER A 82 12.32 8.81 26.64
CA SER A 82 12.49 8.88 28.08
C SER A 82 11.80 7.71 28.76
N LYS A 83 12.34 7.23 29.87
CA LYS A 83 11.71 6.14 30.66
C LYS A 83 10.51 6.70 31.42
N PRO A 84 9.26 6.27 31.14
CA PRO A 84 8.10 6.67 31.95
C PRO A 84 8.15 6.07 33.34
N VAL A 85 7.52 6.75 34.30
CA VAL A 85 7.44 6.28 35.71
C VAL A 85 6.75 4.92 35.81
N THR A 86 5.82 4.62 34.88
CA THR A 86 5.08 3.36 34.81
C THR A 86 5.88 2.19 34.25
N MET A 87 7.11 2.40 33.76
CA MET A 87 7.96 1.36 33.18
C MET A 87 8.92 0.83 34.24
N SER A 88 8.67 -0.38 34.76
CA SER A 88 9.51 -1.01 35.80
C SER A 88 10.88 -1.39 35.25
N GLU A 89 10.92 -2.22 34.21
CA GLU A 89 12.10 -2.70 33.52
C GLU A 89 12.07 -2.34 32.04
N ALA A 90 13.24 -2.03 31.47
CA ALA A 90 13.34 -1.61 30.09
C ALA A 90 14.66 -2.01 29.45
N TYR A 91 14.60 -2.41 28.20
CA TYR A 91 15.75 -2.37 27.30
C TYR A 91 16.03 -0.92 26.93
N SER A 92 17.30 -0.55 26.82
CA SER A 92 17.71 0.82 26.49
C SER A 92 18.83 0.84 25.46
N ALA A 93 18.77 1.79 24.55
CA ALA A 93 19.81 2.04 23.56
C ALA A 93 20.11 3.54 23.45
N VAL A 94 21.37 3.88 23.16
CA VAL A 94 21.78 5.26 22.90
C VAL A 94 21.74 5.50 21.40
N ILE A 95 21.04 6.55 20.99
CA ILE A 95 20.94 6.98 19.59
C ILE A 95 21.61 8.33 19.46
N THR A 96 22.69 8.39 18.69
CA THR A 96 23.37 9.66 18.38
C THR A 96 22.61 10.40 17.28
N SER A 97 22.04 11.56 17.60
CA SER A 97 21.37 12.43 16.63
C SER A 97 22.40 13.37 15.98
N PHE A 98 22.73 13.12 14.72
CA PHE A 98 23.60 14.03 13.94
C PHE A 98 22.94 15.39 13.72
N THR A 99 21.62 15.46 13.62
CA THR A 99 20.88 16.71 13.42
C THR A 99 20.89 17.61 14.65
N LYS A 100 20.79 17.02 15.84
CA LYS A 100 20.77 17.74 17.13
C LYS A 100 22.13 17.75 17.84
N LYS A 101 23.14 17.02 17.32
CA LYS A 101 24.47 16.83 17.94
C LYS A 101 24.39 16.42 19.42
N CYS A 102 23.42 15.61 19.78
CA CYS A 102 23.23 15.09 21.12
C CYS A 102 22.85 13.61 21.08
N ASP A 103 23.28 12.89 22.09
CA ASP A 103 22.86 11.54 22.34
C ASP A 103 21.48 11.53 23.01
N SER A 104 20.62 10.66 22.56
CA SER A 104 19.30 10.44 23.13
C SER A 104 19.17 8.97 23.52
N MET A 105 18.78 8.71 24.75
CA MET A 105 18.45 7.36 25.19
C MET A 105 17.02 7.04 24.75
N VAL A 106 16.85 5.85 24.18
CA VAL A 106 15.53 5.30 23.86
C VAL A 106 15.31 4.02 24.63
N VAL A 107 14.07 3.78 25.03
CA VAL A 107 13.68 2.67 25.89
C VAL A 107 12.43 1.96 25.39
N VAL A 108 12.38 0.64 25.59
CA VAL A 108 11.21 -0.21 25.37
C VAL A 108 11.02 -1.10 26.60
N SER A 109 9.78 -1.25 27.07
CA SER A 109 9.49 -2.15 28.20
C SER A 109 9.82 -3.60 27.88
N THR A 110 10.42 -4.30 28.81
CA THR A 110 10.70 -5.75 28.71
C THR A 110 9.42 -6.58 28.56
N GLU A 111 8.29 -6.05 29.00
CA GLU A 111 6.98 -6.71 28.87
C GLU A 111 6.43 -6.69 27.43
N THR A 112 6.88 -5.74 26.61
CA THR A 112 6.33 -5.49 25.26
C THR A 112 7.19 -6.04 24.14
N LEU A 113 8.42 -6.44 24.40
CA LEU A 113 9.33 -7.04 23.43
C LEU A 113 9.93 -8.30 24.02
N ARG A 114 9.69 -9.45 23.37
CA ARG A 114 9.98 -10.78 23.94
C ARG A 114 10.97 -11.57 23.10
N PRO A 115 11.72 -12.53 23.71
CA PRO A 115 12.59 -13.40 22.99
C PRO A 115 11.89 -14.22 21.90
N GLY A 116 12.52 -14.36 20.75
CA GLY A 116 12.04 -15.14 19.62
C GLY A 116 10.97 -14.44 18.75
N GLU A 117 10.50 -13.24 19.13
CA GLU A 117 9.59 -12.46 18.28
C GLU A 117 10.31 -11.98 17.03
N ARG A 118 9.61 -12.04 15.90
CA ARG A 118 10.05 -11.55 14.60
C ARG A 118 9.52 -10.13 14.39
N VAL A 119 10.43 -9.16 14.42
CA VAL A 119 10.12 -7.74 14.51
C VAL A 119 10.39 -7.04 13.18
N LEU A 120 9.37 -6.38 12.63
CA LEU A 120 9.49 -5.45 11.51
C LEU A 120 9.63 -4.03 12.06
N VAL A 121 10.71 -3.36 11.72
CA VAL A 121 10.93 -1.96 12.10
C VAL A 121 10.38 -1.04 11.02
N ILE A 122 9.46 -0.15 11.38
CA ILE A 122 8.85 0.85 10.48
C ILE A 122 9.12 2.24 11.03
N ASP A 123 9.59 3.15 10.16
CA ASP A 123 9.82 4.55 10.55
C ASP A 123 9.48 5.50 9.40
N ASP A 124 9.35 6.80 9.69
CA ASP A 124 9.05 7.81 8.67
C ASP A 124 10.27 8.12 7.77
N LEU A 125 11.47 8.18 8.35
CA LEU A 125 12.65 8.67 7.63
C LEU A 125 13.92 7.85 7.92
N LEU A 126 14.57 7.36 6.86
CA LEU A 126 15.93 6.86 6.91
C LEU A 126 16.91 7.97 6.50
N ALA A 127 17.67 8.45 7.48
CA ALA A 127 18.75 9.43 7.30
C ALA A 127 20.11 8.74 7.43
N TYR A 128 20.77 8.86 8.56
CA TYR A 128 22.05 8.22 8.86
C TYR A 128 21.95 6.78 9.39
N GLY A 129 20.73 6.32 9.74
CA GLY A 129 20.49 4.95 10.21
C GLY A 129 20.70 4.68 11.70
N ASN A 130 21.12 5.69 12.48
CA ASN A 130 21.43 5.49 13.91
C ASN A 130 20.20 5.11 14.75
N ALA A 131 19.04 5.70 14.45
CA ALA A 131 17.77 5.33 15.11
C ALA A 131 17.44 3.87 14.87
N SER A 132 17.57 3.43 13.64
CA SER A 132 17.31 2.04 13.24
C SER A 132 18.27 1.05 13.90
N LEU A 133 19.55 1.40 14.03
CA LEU A 133 20.52 0.59 14.80
C LEU A 133 20.19 0.53 16.29
N GLY A 134 19.73 1.64 16.86
CA GLY A 134 19.24 1.67 18.25
C GLY A 134 18.04 0.74 18.45
N LEU A 135 17.07 0.75 17.52
CA LEU A 135 15.93 -0.16 17.56
C LEU A 135 16.34 -1.63 17.39
N ALA A 136 17.31 -1.90 16.51
CA ALA A 136 17.88 -3.25 16.35
C ALA A 136 18.60 -3.72 17.62
N ASP A 137 19.30 -2.83 18.31
CA ASP A 137 19.95 -3.15 19.57
C ASP A 137 18.93 -3.49 20.68
N LEU A 138 17.80 -2.77 20.74
CA LEU A 138 16.70 -3.11 21.64
C LEU A 138 16.15 -4.52 21.36
N CYS A 139 15.95 -4.88 20.07
CA CYS A 139 15.55 -6.23 19.69
C CYS A 139 16.58 -7.28 20.12
N ARG A 140 17.85 -7.01 19.89
CA ARG A 140 18.96 -7.89 20.30
C ARG A 140 18.97 -8.11 21.82
N GLN A 141 18.80 -7.05 22.63
CA GLN A 141 18.71 -7.15 24.09
C GLN A 141 17.51 -7.99 24.53
N ALA A 142 16.39 -7.90 23.83
CA ALA A 142 15.20 -8.67 24.08
C ALA A 142 15.29 -10.13 23.60
N GLY A 143 16.32 -10.51 22.83
CA GLY A 143 16.39 -11.80 22.14
C GLY A 143 15.39 -11.94 21.00
N ALA A 144 14.90 -10.82 20.43
CA ALA A 144 14.02 -10.76 19.28
C ALA A 144 14.83 -10.62 17.98
N GLU A 145 14.25 -11.07 16.85
CA GLU A 145 14.86 -11.02 15.54
C GLU A 145 14.31 -9.86 14.72
N VAL A 146 15.16 -8.99 14.17
CA VAL A 146 14.74 -7.99 13.19
C VAL A 146 14.64 -8.66 11.82
N VAL A 147 13.42 -8.74 11.26
CA VAL A 147 13.16 -9.36 9.96
C VAL A 147 13.19 -8.39 8.79
N GLY A 148 13.15 -7.09 9.07
CA GLY A 148 13.25 -6.04 8.06
C GLY A 148 13.09 -4.65 8.61
N PHE A 149 13.42 -3.68 7.74
CA PHE A 149 13.21 -2.26 7.96
C PHE A 149 12.37 -1.68 6.82
N GLY A 150 11.35 -0.90 7.16
CA GLY A 150 10.54 -0.13 6.22
C GLY A 150 10.57 1.36 6.55
N PHE A 151 10.83 2.19 5.53
CA PHE A 151 10.86 3.65 5.66
C PHE A 151 9.94 4.30 4.64
N LEU A 152 9.14 5.28 5.08
CA LEU A 152 8.38 6.07 4.14
C LEU A 152 9.31 6.82 3.19
N VAL A 153 10.33 7.48 3.75
CA VAL A 153 11.29 8.27 2.98
C VAL A 153 12.72 7.89 3.35
N GLU A 154 13.59 7.76 2.37
CA GLU A 154 15.03 7.59 2.54
C GLU A 154 15.78 8.75 1.92
N LYS A 155 16.75 9.30 2.62
CA LYS A 155 17.77 10.22 2.09
C LYS A 155 19.02 9.42 1.75
N SER A 156 19.12 8.90 0.52
CA SER A 156 20.20 7.99 0.12
C SER A 156 21.59 8.61 0.24
N PHE A 157 21.69 9.92 0.05
CA PHE A 157 22.96 10.68 0.19
C PHE A 157 23.47 10.74 1.64
N GLN A 158 22.70 10.32 2.65
CA GLN A 158 23.14 10.29 4.05
C GLN A 158 23.65 8.91 4.49
N GLY A 159 23.59 7.89 3.64
CA GLY A 159 24.26 6.62 3.81
C GLY A 159 23.66 5.65 4.82
N GLY A 160 22.46 5.92 5.36
CA GLY A 160 21.81 5.07 6.36
C GLY A 160 21.62 3.63 5.91
N ARG A 161 21.20 3.42 4.64
CA ARG A 161 21.05 2.07 4.07
C ARG A 161 22.37 1.29 4.08
N ALA A 162 23.47 1.92 3.70
CA ALA A 162 24.78 1.28 3.71
C ALA A 162 25.24 0.92 5.13
N LEU A 163 24.94 1.79 6.11
CA LEU A 163 25.19 1.53 7.52
C LEU A 163 24.41 0.30 8.02
N LEU A 164 23.11 0.21 7.72
CA LEU A 164 22.27 -0.93 8.08
C LEU A 164 22.74 -2.22 7.41
N ALA A 165 23.05 -2.19 6.12
CA ALA A 165 23.55 -3.37 5.39
C ALA A 165 24.88 -3.90 5.96
N LYS A 166 25.75 -3.00 6.45
CA LYS A 166 27.01 -3.37 7.11
C LYS A 166 26.79 -3.96 8.51
N ALA A 167 25.89 -3.37 9.28
CA ALA A 167 25.67 -3.77 10.68
C ALA A 167 24.79 -5.03 10.80
N LEU A 168 23.86 -5.21 9.88
CA LEU A 168 22.86 -6.28 9.86
C LEU A 168 22.83 -6.96 8.47
N PRO A 169 23.87 -7.72 8.11
CA PRO A 169 23.95 -8.36 6.81
C PRO A 169 22.76 -9.30 6.56
N GLY A 170 22.12 -9.17 5.41
CA GLY A 170 20.99 -10.00 5.02
C GLY A 170 19.63 -9.51 5.50
N VAL A 171 19.54 -8.52 6.38
CA VAL A 171 18.27 -7.92 6.79
C VAL A 171 17.77 -6.98 5.68
N ARG A 172 16.52 -7.18 5.27
CA ARG A 172 15.88 -6.44 4.20
C ARG A 172 15.59 -5.00 4.61
N VAL A 173 15.90 -4.05 3.74
CA VAL A 173 15.62 -2.62 3.93
C VAL A 173 14.80 -2.10 2.74
N GLU A 174 13.58 -1.65 3.00
CA GLU A 174 12.68 -1.11 1.99
C GLU A 174 12.34 0.35 2.28
N SER A 175 12.34 1.17 1.23
CA SER A 175 11.97 2.59 1.31
C SER A 175 10.99 2.93 0.19
N LEU A 176 9.88 3.60 0.53
CA LEU A 176 8.82 3.88 -0.43
C LEU A 176 9.13 5.07 -1.35
N ALA A 177 9.90 6.05 -0.86
CA ALA A 177 10.45 7.15 -1.64
C ALA A 177 11.92 7.32 -1.30
N ILE A 178 12.79 7.41 -2.32
CA ILE A 178 14.24 7.59 -2.14
C ILE A 178 14.63 8.96 -2.68
N ILE A 179 15.07 9.85 -1.81
CA ILE A 179 15.56 11.18 -2.15
C ILE A 179 17.06 11.09 -2.37
N SER A 180 17.50 11.38 -3.57
CA SER A 180 18.91 11.36 -3.99
C SER A 180 19.62 12.67 -3.71
N SER A 181 18.90 13.79 -3.72
CA SER A 181 19.45 15.11 -3.43
C SER A 181 18.41 16.06 -2.83
N LEU A 182 18.87 16.93 -1.95
CA LEU A 182 18.13 18.07 -1.40
C LEU A 182 19.04 19.29 -1.51
N ASP A 183 19.04 19.96 -2.64
CA ASP A 183 19.89 21.12 -2.92
C ASP A 183 19.12 22.22 -3.62
N ASN A 184 19.49 23.48 -3.36
CA ASN A 184 18.94 24.68 -4.02
C ASN A 184 17.40 24.73 -4.12
N SER A 185 16.70 24.27 -3.07
CA SER A 185 15.24 24.14 -3.00
C SER A 185 14.66 23.07 -3.92
N LEU A 186 15.48 22.24 -4.55
CA LEU A 186 15.05 21.11 -5.35
C LEU A 186 15.06 19.82 -4.54
N ILE A 187 14.05 19.01 -4.76
CA ILE A 187 13.94 17.64 -4.23
C ILE A 187 14.11 16.71 -5.42
N GLU A 188 15.22 15.97 -5.43
CA GLU A 188 15.45 14.93 -6.42
C GLU A 188 15.11 13.57 -5.83
N ILE A 189 14.24 12.85 -6.51
CA ILE A 189 13.84 11.49 -6.12
C ILE A 189 14.48 10.50 -7.07
N ASP A 190 15.23 9.56 -6.50
CA ASP A 190 15.69 8.37 -7.23
C ASP A 190 14.48 7.46 -7.39
N ARG A 191 13.75 7.65 -8.49
CA ARG A 191 12.67 6.74 -8.85
C ARG A 191 13.33 5.41 -9.16
N LYS A 192 13.25 4.47 -8.22
CA LYS A 192 13.55 3.06 -8.50
C LYS A 192 12.90 2.78 -9.85
N ALA A 193 13.71 2.42 -10.85
CA ALA A 193 13.16 1.81 -12.06
C ALA A 193 12.19 0.76 -11.53
N GLU A 194 10.92 0.93 -11.80
CA GLU A 194 9.83 0.15 -11.20
C GLU A 194 10.33 -1.27 -11.05
N THR A 195 10.51 -1.73 -9.80
CA THR A 195 10.68 -3.17 -9.58
C THR A 195 9.45 -3.73 -10.24
N ALA A 196 9.68 -4.39 -11.36
CA ALA A 196 8.63 -4.63 -12.35
C ALA A 196 7.38 -5.06 -11.61
N GLU A 197 6.33 -4.22 -11.66
CA GLU A 197 5.02 -4.60 -11.11
C GLU A 197 4.78 -6.03 -11.51
N PRO A 198 4.31 -6.91 -10.62
CA PRO A 198 4.09 -8.30 -10.96
C PRO A 198 3.42 -8.31 -12.33
N LYS A 199 3.92 -9.12 -13.26
CA LYS A 199 3.42 -9.18 -14.66
C LYS A 199 1.89 -9.20 -14.70
N ALA A 200 1.27 -9.81 -13.68
CA ALA A 200 -0.18 -9.85 -13.49
C ALA A 200 -0.81 -8.47 -13.24
N LEU A 201 -0.21 -7.59 -12.41
CA LEU A 201 -0.77 -6.25 -12.14
C LEU A 201 -0.69 -5.34 -13.36
N ARG A 202 0.39 -5.41 -14.15
CA ARG A 202 0.49 -4.66 -15.41
C ARG A 202 -0.53 -5.15 -16.44
N GLU A 203 -0.77 -6.45 -16.45
CA GLU A 203 -1.76 -7.05 -17.34
C GLU A 203 -3.17 -6.65 -16.91
N ASP A 204 -3.49 -6.70 -15.62
CA ASP A 204 -4.78 -6.25 -15.06
C ASP A 204 -5.01 -4.76 -15.40
N GLU A 205 -4.02 -3.89 -15.21
CA GLU A 205 -4.12 -2.46 -15.55
C GLU A 205 -4.30 -2.23 -17.06
N ARG A 206 -3.59 -2.97 -17.90
CA ARG A 206 -3.73 -2.90 -19.36
C ARG A 206 -5.15 -3.25 -19.78
N ILE A 207 -5.69 -4.35 -19.27
CA ILE A 207 -7.04 -4.81 -19.57
C ILE A 207 -8.08 -3.77 -19.15
N LEU A 208 -7.96 -3.21 -17.94
CA LEU A 208 -8.88 -2.18 -17.47
C LEU A 208 -8.85 -0.91 -18.35
N ARG A 209 -7.68 -0.46 -18.76
CA ARG A 209 -7.52 0.69 -19.66
C ARG A 209 -8.13 0.42 -21.03
N GLU A 210 -8.00 -0.78 -21.57
CA GLU A 210 -8.62 -1.19 -22.83
C GLU A 210 -10.15 -1.19 -22.71
N LEU A 211 -10.71 -1.78 -21.64
CA LEU A 211 -12.16 -1.78 -21.39
C LEU A 211 -12.72 -0.36 -21.24
N GLN A 212 -12.01 0.53 -20.52
CA GLN A 212 -12.42 1.92 -20.39
C GLN A 212 -12.40 2.66 -21.72
N ALA A 213 -11.38 2.44 -22.55
CA ALA A 213 -11.29 3.05 -23.88
C ALA A 213 -12.42 2.53 -24.81
N GLU A 214 -12.72 1.23 -24.78
CA GLU A 214 -13.81 0.64 -25.54
C GLU A 214 -15.18 1.17 -25.10
N LEU A 215 -15.42 1.27 -23.79
CA LEU A 215 -16.64 1.86 -23.23
C LEU A 215 -16.82 3.30 -23.71
N LEU A 216 -15.78 4.12 -23.63
CA LEU A 216 -15.81 5.52 -24.11
C LEU A 216 -16.10 5.60 -25.62
N ALA A 217 -15.55 4.69 -26.42
CA ALA A 217 -15.83 4.63 -27.86
C ALA A 217 -17.28 4.25 -28.13
N LYS A 218 -17.86 3.28 -27.39
CA LYS A 218 -19.28 2.89 -27.49
C LYS A 218 -20.20 4.06 -27.13
N ILE A 219 -19.93 4.76 -26.02
CA ILE A 219 -20.73 5.94 -25.60
C ILE A 219 -20.66 7.06 -26.65
N ARG A 220 -19.48 7.40 -27.16
CA ARG A 220 -19.28 8.43 -28.18
C ARG A 220 -19.91 8.04 -29.51
N GLY A 221 -19.95 6.75 -29.82
CA GLY A 221 -20.61 6.21 -31.01
C GLY A 221 -22.13 6.16 -30.93
N GLY A 222 -22.74 6.61 -29.83
CA GLY A 222 -24.19 6.65 -29.63
C GLY A 222 -24.80 5.28 -29.31
N THR A 223 -24.02 4.33 -28.85
CA THR A 223 -24.54 3.06 -28.32
C THR A 223 -25.40 3.35 -27.09
N ASP A 224 -26.61 2.84 -27.07
CA ASP A 224 -27.48 2.95 -25.88
C ASP A 224 -26.99 1.99 -24.79
N CYS A 225 -26.02 2.44 -24.01
CA CYS A 225 -25.46 1.72 -22.90
C CYS A 225 -25.17 2.70 -21.76
N GLY A 226 -25.31 2.21 -20.51
CA GLY A 226 -24.85 2.96 -19.33
C GLY A 226 -23.30 3.05 -19.31
N PRO A 227 -22.73 3.89 -18.40
CA PRO A 227 -21.29 4.16 -18.37
C PRO A 227 -20.47 3.05 -17.71
N PHE A 228 -20.92 1.81 -17.79
CA PHE A 228 -20.29 0.65 -17.17
C PHE A 228 -20.13 -0.49 -18.14
N MET A 229 -18.97 -1.15 -18.09
CA MET A 229 -18.62 -2.29 -18.92
C MET A 229 -17.88 -3.35 -18.10
N ALA A 230 -18.18 -4.62 -18.37
CA ALA A 230 -17.50 -5.75 -17.75
C ALA A 230 -17.11 -6.78 -18.82
N ALA A 231 -16.04 -7.53 -18.54
CA ALA A 231 -15.60 -8.63 -19.39
C ALA A 231 -15.04 -9.77 -18.54
N ILE A 232 -15.20 -11.00 -19.03
CA ILE A 232 -14.68 -12.21 -18.39
C ILE A 232 -13.54 -12.76 -19.23
N TYR A 233 -12.43 -13.05 -18.55
CA TYR A 233 -11.20 -13.59 -19.14
C TYR A 233 -10.89 -14.95 -18.56
N ASP A 234 -10.19 -15.79 -19.34
CA ASP A 234 -9.59 -17.01 -18.84
C ASP A 234 -8.26 -16.73 -18.13
N ARG A 235 -7.66 -17.79 -17.58
CA ARG A 235 -6.37 -17.76 -16.88
C ARG A 235 -5.21 -17.29 -17.77
N ASP A 236 -5.31 -17.49 -19.07
CA ASP A 236 -4.26 -17.13 -20.04
C ASP A 236 -4.40 -15.66 -20.52
N GLY A 237 -5.36 -14.91 -19.97
CA GLY A 237 -5.60 -13.50 -20.31
C GLY A 237 -6.37 -13.31 -21.61
N ARG A 238 -7.09 -14.35 -22.08
CA ARG A 238 -7.92 -14.27 -23.26
C ARG A 238 -9.33 -13.84 -22.88
N ARG A 239 -9.86 -12.78 -23.51
CA ARG A 239 -11.24 -12.32 -23.33
C ARG A 239 -12.22 -13.38 -23.89
N LEU A 240 -13.15 -13.79 -23.07
CA LEU A 240 -14.16 -14.79 -23.43
C LEU A 240 -15.52 -14.17 -23.76
N VAL A 241 -15.95 -13.19 -22.96
CA VAL A 241 -17.19 -12.42 -23.15
C VAL A 241 -16.99 -10.99 -22.67
N GLU A 242 -17.82 -10.09 -23.17
CA GLU A 242 -17.92 -8.69 -22.71
C GLU A 242 -19.36 -8.24 -22.69
N ALA A 243 -19.70 -7.31 -21.83
CA ALA A 243 -21.03 -6.73 -21.73
C ALA A 243 -20.99 -5.29 -21.22
N VAL A 244 -21.99 -4.53 -21.58
CA VAL A 244 -22.25 -3.18 -21.07
C VAL A 244 -23.49 -3.17 -20.19
N ASN A 245 -23.60 -2.15 -19.35
CA ASN A 245 -24.84 -1.90 -18.61
C ASN A 245 -25.98 -1.59 -19.59
N SER A 246 -27.09 -2.29 -19.43
CA SER A 246 -28.28 -2.16 -20.26
C SER A 246 -29.57 -1.96 -19.45
N VAL A 247 -29.45 -1.46 -18.21
CA VAL A 247 -30.63 -1.23 -17.33
C VAL A 247 -31.68 -0.39 -17.98
N VAL A 248 -31.31 0.75 -18.56
CA VAL A 248 -32.26 1.68 -19.20
C VAL A 248 -32.81 1.12 -20.49
N SER A 249 -31.96 0.65 -21.39
CA SER A 249 -32.35 0.15 -22.71
C SER A 249 -33.22 -1.12 -22.66
N SER A 250 -32.98 -1.98 -21.64
CA SER A 250 -33.75 -3.21 -21.45
C SER A 250 -34.92 -3.07 -20.47
N ASN A 251 -35.04 -1.91 -19.82
CA ASN A 251 -35.98 -1.68 -18.69
C ASN A 251 -35.90 -2.76 -17.60
N CYS A 252 -34.69 -3.13 -17.22
CA CYS A 252 -34.43 -4.23 -16.30
C CYS A 252 -33.32 -3.85 -15.31
N SER A 253 -33.69 -3.65 -14.04
CA SER A 253 -32.81 -3.09 -12.98
C SER A 253 -31.56 -3.94 -12.67
N HIS A 254 -31.56 -5.21 -12.99
CA HIS A 254 -30.42 -6.10 -12.72
C HIS A 254 -29.53 -6.36 -13.95
N ASN A 255 -29.77 -5.68 -15.07
CA ASN A 255 -28.92 -5.79 -16.27
C ASN A 255 -27.70 -4.87 -16.18
N HIS A 256 -26.97 -4.93 -15.04
CA HIS A 256 -25.65 -4.34 -14.89
C HIS A 256 -24.64 -5.06 -15.79
N ALA A 257 -23.53 -4.40 -16.10
CA ALA A 257 -22.50 -4.94 -16.99
C ALA A 257 -21.97 -6.30 -16.52
N GLU A 258 -21.69 -6.43 -15.22
CA GLU A 258 -21.20 -7.66 -14.60
C GLU A 258 -22.21 -8.79 -14.71
N MET A 259 -23.47 -8.52 -14.40
CA MET A 259 -24.56 -9.51 -14.49
C MET A 259 -24.78 -9.98 -15.91
N ASN A 260 -24.72 -9.05 -16.87
CA ASN A 260 -24.79 -9.38 -18.29
C ASN A 260 -23.60 -10.24 -18.74
N ALA A 261 -22.38 -9.93 -18.29
CA ALA A 261 -21.19 -10.70 -18.62
C ALA A 261 -21.25 -12.13 -18.04
N ILE A 262 -21.71 -12.28 -16.79
CA ILE A 262 -21.92 -13.58 -16.14
C ILE A 262 -22.93 -14.40 -16.94
N ARG A 263 -24.10 -13.85 -17.24
CA ARG A 263 -25.14 -14.51 -18.02
C ARG A 263 -24.64 -14.97 -19.39
N LEU A 264 -23.92 -14.14 -20.14
CA LEU A 264 -23.33 -14.51 -21.41
C LEU A 264 -22.32 -15.65 -21.28
N MET A 265 -21.56 -15.68 -20.18
CA MET A 265 -20.60 -16.75 -19.94
C MET A 265 -21.27 -18.06 -19.56
N GLU A 266 -22.33 -18.00 -18.73
CA GLU A 266 -23.16 -19.15 -18.38
C GLU A 266 -23.86 -19.75 -19.62
N GLU A 267 -24.42 -18.93 -20.48
CA GLU A 267 -25.00 -19.32 -21.77
C GLU A 267 -23.95 -19.99 -22.66
N LYS A 268 -22.76 -19.42 -22.77
CA LYS A 268 -21.66 -19.94 -23.57
C LYS A 268 -21.16 -21.31 -23.10
N LEU A 269 -21.15 -21.54 -21.79
CA LEU A 269 -20.70 -22.80 -21.19
C LEU A 269 -21.82 -23.82 -20.98
N GLY A 270 -23.08 -23.38 -21.08
CA GLY A 270 -24.24 -24.20 -20.71
C GLY A 270 -24.27 -24.59 -19.24
N SER A 271 -23.70 -23.76 -18.37
CA SER A 271 -23.56 -24.02 -16.93
C SER A 271 -23.63 -22.73 -16.12
N TRP A 272 -24.40 -22.73 -15.03
CA TRP A 272 -24.43 -21.65 -14.05
C TRP A 272 -23.19 -21.65 -13.14
N ASN A 273 -22.50 -22.76 -13.00
CA ASN A 273 -21.31 -22.88 -12.15
C ASN A 273 -20.05 -22.64 -12.99
N LEU A 274 -19.47 -21.47 -12.82
CA LEU A 274 -18.26 -21.03 -13.52
C LEU A 274 -16.96 -21.36 -12.77
N ALA A 275 -17.05 -21.81 -11.50
CA ALA A 275 -15.89 -22.08 -10.66
C ALA A 275 -14.81 -22.99 -11.26
N PRO A 276 -15.17 -24.07 -12.02
CA PRO A 276 -14.18 -24.96 -12.61
C PRO A 276 -13.31 -24.33 -13.69
N GLN A 277 -13.71 -23.17 -14.24
CA GLN A 277 -13.03 -22.53 -15.36
C GLN A 277 -11.92 -21.55 -14.91
N ASP A 278 -11.85 -21.23 -13.58
CA ASP A 278 -10.87 -20.30 -13.01
C ASP A 278 -10.82 -18.97 -13.76
N LEU A 279 -11.97 -18.31 -13.84
CA LEU A 279 -12.17 -17.09 -14.59
C LEU A 279 -11.86 -15.84 -13.78
N VAL A 280 -11.52 -14.75 -14.49
CA VAL A 280 -11.34 -13.42 -13.94
C VAL A 280 -12.38 -12.49 -14.55
N LEU A 281 -13.12 -11.77 -13.69
CA LEU A 281 -14.04 -10.73 -14.12
C LEU A 281 -13.33 -9.37 -13.98
N TYR A 282 -13.29 -8.62 -15.08
CA TYR A 282 -12.84 -7.23 -15.13
C TYR A 282 -14.03 -6.32 -15.33
N THR A 283 -14.12 -5.25 -14.55
CA THR A 283 -15.18 -4.25 -14.68
C THR A 283 -14.64 -2.83 -14.55
N THR A 284 -15.25 -1.89 -15.25
CA THR A 284 -14.78 -0.50 -15.30
C THR A 284 -14.96 0.25 -13.98
N SER A 285 -15.89 -0.19 -13.13
CA SER A 285 -16.13 0.34 -11.78
C SER A 285 -16.23 -0.78 -10.75
N GLU A 286 -16.17 -0.44 -9.47
CA GLU A 286 -16.41 -1.37 -8.38
C GLU A 286 -17.81 -1.96 -8.46
N PRO A 287 -17.97 -3.30 -8.38
CA PRO A 287 -19.27 -3.95 -8.44
C PRO A 287 -20.15 -3.58 -7.24
N CYS A 288 -21.40 -3.18 -7.48
CA CYS A 288 -22.37 -2.98 -6.41
C CYS A 288 -22.69 -4.31 -5.68
N MET A 289 -23.41 -4.23 -4.56
CA MET A 289 -23.76 -5.41 -3.72
C MET A 289 -24.49 -6.51 -4.51
N MET A 290 -25.37 -6.14 -5.43
CA MET A 290 -26.08 -7.11 -6.28
C MET A 290 -25.10 -7.85 -7.20
N CYS A 291 -24.20 -7.11 -7.86
CA CYS A 291 -23.20 -7.69 -8.76
C CYS A 291 -22.20 -8.57 -8.00
N MET A 292 -21.74 -8.13 -6.82
CA MET A 292 -20.88 -8.96 -5.95
C MET A 292 -21.57 -10.26 -5.56
N GLY A 293 -22.87 -10.21 -5.22
CA GLY A 293 -23.66 -11.41 -4.96
C GLY A 293 -23.68 -12.36 -6.17
N GLY A 294 -23.96 -11.85 -7.37
CA GLY A 294 -23.97 -12.62 -8.62
C GLY A 294 -22.60 -13.22 -8.95
N ILE A 295 -21.52 -12.45 -8.77
CA ILE A 295 -20.15 -12.91 -8.97
C ILE A 295 -19.82 -14.09 -8.04
N LEU A 296 -20.12 -13.96 -6.75
CA LEU A 296 -19.91 -15.02 -5.77
C LEU A 296 -20.71 -16.29 -6.07
N TRP A 297 -21.99 -16.13 -6.44
CA TRP A 297 -22.86 -17.24 -6.82
C TRP A 297 -22.39 -17.97 -8.09
N SER A 298 -21.92 -17.24 -9.09
CA SER A 298 -21.38 -17.83 -10.31
C SER A 298 -20.08 -18.64 -10.08
N GLY A 299 -19.40 -18.41 -8.94
CA GLY A 299 -18.16 -19.10 -8.61
C GLY A 299 -16.89 -18.42 -9.14
N ILE A 300 -17.00 -17.21 -9.72
CA ILE A 300 -15.84 -16.41 -10.10
C ILE A 300 -15.15 -15.90 -8.81
N ARG A 301 -13.84 -16.13 -8.68
CA ARG A 301 -13.07 -15.85 -7.46
C ARG A 301 -12.14 -14.64 -7.55
N LYS A 302 -11.84 -14.17 -8.75
CA LYS A 302 -11.03 -12.98 -8.97
C LYS A 302 -11.85 -11.93 -9.71
N VAL A 303 -11.93 -10.75 -9.10
CA VAL A 303 -12.53 -9.54 -9.68
C VAL A 303 -11.49 -8.45 -9.69
N VAL A 304 -11.39 -7.74 -10.81
CA VAL A 304 -10.52 -6.57 -10.97
C VAL A 304 -11.38 -5.41 -11.45
N TYR A 305 -11.37 -4.31 -10.73
CA TYR A 305 -12.18 -3.14 -11.08
C TYR A 305 -11.35 -1.85 -11.21
N GLY A 306 -11.85 -0.91 -12.00
CA GLY A 306 -11.14 0.31 -12.35
C GLY A 306 -11.37 1.45 -11.38
N VAL A 307 -12.63 1.88 -11.19
CA VAL A 307 -13.00 3.06 -10.39
C VAL A 307 -13.73 2.62 -9.13
N PRO A 308 -13.25 3.00 -7.93
CA PRO A 308 -13.96 2.72 -6.67
C PRO A 308 -15.33 3.42 -6.60
N SER A 309 -16.29 2.84 -5.85
CA SER A 309 -17.67 3.32 -5.74
C SER A 309 -17.79 4.75 -5.22
N ASP A 310 -16.99 5.13 -4.21
CA ASP A 310 -16.94 6.50 -3.67
C ASP A 310 -16.55 7.54 -4.73
N ARG A 311 -15.69 7.16 -5.68
CA ARG A 311 -15.30 7.99 -6.81
C ARG A 311 -16.40 8.07 -7.87
N VAL A 312 -17.12 6.97 -8.12
CA VAL A 312 -18.26 6.93 -9.05
C VAL A 312 -19.34 7.87 -8.53
N GLU A 313 -19.72 7.77 -7.26
CA GLU A 313 -20.69 8.64 -6.60
C GLU A 313 -20.28 10.13 -6.66
N ALA A 314 -19.03 10.44 -6.31
CA ALA A 314 -18.52 11.82 -6.34
C ALA A 314 -18.53 12.46 -7.73
N LEU A 315 -18.34 11.68 -8.79
CA LEU A 315 -18.28 12.18 -10.18
C LEU A 315 -19.65 12.21 -10.87
N THR A 316 -20.55 11.32 -10.53
CA THR A 316 -21.81 11.11 -11.25
C THR A 316 -23.03 11.48 -10.42
N GLY A 317 -22.91 11.56 -9.11
CA GLY A 317 -24.04 11.66 -8.18
C GLY A 317 -24.86 10.38 -8.09
N PHE A 318 -24.33 9.28 -8.59
CA PHE A 318 -25.01 7.98 -8.64
C PHE A 318 -24.58 7.17 -7.41
N ASP A 319 -25.48 7.01 -6.44
CA ASP A 319 -25.31 6.16 -5.28
C ASP A 319 -25.70 4.72 -5.67
N GLU A 320 -24.73 3.82 -5.62
CA GLU A 320 -24.97 2.39 -5.94
C GLU A 320 -25.30 1.54 -4.68
N GLY A 321 -25.47 2.19 -3.52
CA GLY A 321 -25.86 1.56 -2.25
C GLY A 321 -24.67 1.09 -1.41
#